data_b4d89cacc0b3edaeabec1571774c8b29
#
_entry.id   b4d89cacc0b3edaeabec1571774c8b29
#
_cell.length_a   1.000
_cell.length_b   1.000
_cell.length_c   1.000
_cell.angle_alpha   90.00
_cell.angle_beta   90.00
_cell.angle_gamma   90.00
#
_symmetry.space_group_name_H-M   'P 1'
#
loop_
_entity.id
_entity.type
_entity.pdbx_description
1 polymer ?
#
loop_
_entity_poly.entity_id
_entity_poly.type
_entity_poly.pdbx_seq_one_letter_code
_entity_poly.pdbx_strand_id
1 'polypeptide(L)'
;MSDLLAYTAGDIFAAVAPWSALRCPSKMYREWPACEQHVPTMMIYGDQDFLTAGHGEDPVLPFCLSDELRATLMEKLETYHLDPANVETWKTEPITWYAFPDKQGVPMVVIGRVDNMVHANYPEESWISYDQFLSQFHRSEDGTLYYRGRPVNESDV
;
A
#
# COMPACT_ATOMS: atom_id res chain seq x y z
N MET A 1 -10.63 -0.79 8.51
CA MET A 1 -9.98 -1.57 9.61
C MET A 1 -8.48 -1.75 9.34
N SER A 2 -8.08 -2.35 8.20
CA SER A 2 -6.66 -2.62 7.90
C SER A 2 -5.75 -1.38 8.01
N ASP A 3 -6.18 -0.22 7.49
CA ASP A 3 -5.42 1.03 7.61
C ASP A 3 -5.25 1.51 9.06
N LEU A 4 -6.28 1.31 9.90
CA LEU A 4 -6.19 1.63 11.32
C LEU A 4 -5.14 0.75 12.00
N LEU A 5 -5.14 -0.54 11.71
CA LEU A 5 -4.15 -1.47 12.27
C LEU A 5 -2.73 -1.15 11.80
N ALA A 6 -2.56 -0.80 10.52
CA ALA A 6 -1.26 -0.34 10.02
C ALA A 6 -0.79 0.95 10.68
N TYR A 7 -1.72 1.82 11.06
CA TYR A 7 -1.41 3.11 11.68
C TYR A 7 -1.11 3.01 13.18
N THR A 8 -1.79 2.11 13.90
CA THR A 8 -1.76 2.08 15.37
C THR A 8 -1.06 0.88 15.98
N ALA A 9 -0.81 -0.18 15.22
CA ALA A 9 -0.30 -1.47 15.68
C ALA A 9 0.77 -2.06 14.72
N GLY A 10 1.63 -1.19 14.21
CA GLY A 10 2.73 -1.59 13.31
C GLY A 10 3.76 -2.47 14.01
N ASP A 11 3.83 -2.44 15.33
CA ASP A 11 4.64 -3.34 16.14
C ASP A 11 4.13 -4.80 16.11
N ILE A 12 2.86 -5.01 15.72
CA ILE A 12 2.22 -6.34 15.67
C ILE A 12 2.06 -6.81 14.22
N PHE A 13 1.60 -5.92 13.32
CA PHE A 13 1.28 -6.29 11.94
C PHE A 13 2.47 -6.13 11.01
N ALA A 14 2.82 -7.21 10.32
CA ALA A 14 3.93 -7.23 9.37
C ALA A 14 3.58 -6.61 8.01
N ALA A 15 2.32 -6.70 7.58
CA ALA A 15 1.80 -6.10 6.35
C ALA A 15 0.27 -6.03 6.38
N VAL A 16 -0.33 -5.18 5.54
CA VAL A 16 -1.79 -5.07 5.38
C VAL A 16 -2.18 -5.00 3.91
N ALA A 17 -3.40 -5.47 3.61
CA ALA A 17 -3.97 -5.41 2.26
C ALA A 17 -5.42 -4.91 2.33
N PRO A 18 -5.66 -3.59 2.42
CA PRO A 18 -7.01 -3.02 2.32
C PRO A 18 -7.55 -3.16 0.89
N TRP A 19 -8.85 -3.49 0.75
CA TRP A 19 -9.52 -3.67 -0.54
C TRP A 19 -10.31 -2.43 -0.93
N SER A 20 -10.11 -1.95 -2.16
CA SER A 20 -10.80 -0.80 -2.76
C SER A 20 -10.96 0.42 -1.83
N ALA A 21 -10.08 0.55 -0.86
CA ALA A 21 -10.11 1.66 0.09
C ALA A 21 -8.75 1.86 0.76
N LEU A 22 -8.23 3.06 0.67
CA LEU A 22 -7.14 3.56 1.48
C LEU A 22 -7.62 4.83 2.16
N ARG A 23 -7.39 4.97 3.45
CA ARG A 23 -7.82 6.14 4.22
C ARG A 23 -6.61 6.94 4.70
N CYS A 24 -6.76 8.25 4.74
CA CYS A 24 -5.75 9.12 5.31
C CYS A 24 -5.78 9.02 6.85
N PRO A 25 -4.79 8.33 7.49
CA PRO A 25 -4.82 8.07 8.92
C PRO A 25 -4.82 9.35 9.73
N SER A 26 -4.01 10.33 9.36
CA SER A 26 -3.89 11.61 10.07
C SER A 26 -5.20 12.39 10.13
N LYS A 27 -6.09 12.22 9.14
CA LYS A 27 -7.41 12.87 9.11
C LYS A 27 -8.46 12.09 9.88
N MET A 28 -8.45 10.76 9.78
CA MET A 28 -9.49 9.91 10.35
C MET A 28 -9.20 9.45 11.76
N TYR A 29 -7.92 9.26 12.09
CA TYR A 29 -7.49 8.62 13.35
C TYR A 29 -6.63 9.52 14.21
N ARG A 30 -6.73 10.85 14.04
CA ARG A 30 -5.91 11.85 14.75
C ARG A 30 -5.93 11.77 16.27
N GLU A 31 -6.96 11.13 16.84
CA GLU A 31 -7.06 10.88 18.28
C GLU A 31 -6.31 9.62 18.73
N TRP A 32 -5.80 8.83 17.79
CA TRP A 32 -5.11 7.60 18.05
C TRP A 32 -3.62 7.81 17.80
N PRO A 33 -2.75 7.33 18.71
CA PRO A 33 -1.31 7.46 18.51
C PRO A 33 -0.88 6.66 17.28
N ALA A 34 -0.08 7.28 16.42
CA ALA A 34 0.58 6.58 15.32
C ALA A 34 1.64 5.64 15.89
N CYS A 35 1.78 4.46 15.28
CA CYS A 35 2.90 3.58 15.53
C CYS A 35 4.15 4.11 14.78
N GLU A 36 5.32 3.94 15.37
CA GLU A 36 6.59 4.34 14.74
C GLU A 36 7.00 3.38 13.61
N GLN A 37 6.53 2.12 13.70
CA GLN A 37 6.87 1.10 12.71
C GLN A 37 6.09 1.28 11.42
N HIS A 38 6.79 1.19 10.30
CA HIS A 38 6.20 1.21 8.97
C HIS A 38 5.59 -0.15 8.62
N VAL A 39 4.36 -0.15 8.11
CA VAL A 39 3.64 -1.37 7.73
C VAL A 39 3.44 -1.41 6.22
N PRO A 40 4.13 -2.33 5.51
CA PRO A 40 3.92 -2.54 4.08
C PRO A 40 2.44 -2.70 3.74
N THR A 41 2.01 -2.03 2.66
CA THR A 41 0.59 -1.97 2.29
C THR A 41 0.39 -2.30 0.82
N MET A 42 -0.53 -3.23 0.51
CA MET A 42 -1.00 -3.47 -0.86
C MET A 42 -2.46 -3.08 -0.97
N MET A 43 -2.82 -2.32 -2.02
CA MET A 43 -4.22 -2.03 -2.34
C MET A 43 -4.53 -2.43 -3.78
N ILE A 44 -5.69 -3.04 -3.99
CA ILE A 44 -6.23 -3.35 -5.32
C ILE A 44 -7.53 -2.56 -5.52
N TYR A 45 -7.69 -1.93 -6.68
CA TYR A 45 -8.89 -1.18 -7.05
C TYR A 45 -9.19 -1.26 -8.54
N GLY A 46 -10.45 -1.02 -8.91
CA GLY A 46 -10.88 -0.98 -10.31
C GLY A 46 -10.64 0.38 -10.97
N ASP A 47 -10.23 0.40 -12.22
CA ASP A 47 -10.04 1.64 -12.99
C ASP A 47 -11.35 2.41 -13.29
N GLN A 48 -12.51 1.74 -13.12
CA GLN A 48 -13.86 2.32 -13.21
C GLN A 48 -14.47 2.60 -11.83
N ASP A 49 -13.71 2.47 -10.76
CA ASP A 49 -14.17 2.72 -9.40
C ASP A 49 -14.29 4.22 -9.13
N PHE A 50 -15.50 4.73 -9.01
CA PHE A 50 -15.78 6.16 -8.80
C PHE A 50 -15.31 6.71 -7.44
N LEU A 51 -15.01 5.82 -6.48
CA LEU A 51 -14.50 6.23 -5.17
C LEU A 51 -12.98 6.31 -5.12
N THR A 52 -12.29 5.53 -5.96
CA THR A 52 -10.83 5.38 -5.90
C THR A 52 -10.10 5.81 -7.16
N ALA A 53 -10.71 5.56 -8.33
CA ALA A 53 -10.14 5.98 -9.59
C ALA A 53 -10.27 7.50 -9.80
N GLY A 54 -9.20 8.13 -10.22
CA GLY A 54 -9.18 9.54 -10.64
C GLY A 54 -9.38 9.67 -12.14
N HIS A 55 -9.50 10.92 -12.61
CA HIS A 55 -9.65 11.25 -14.02
C HIS A 55 -8.48 12.12 -14.50
N GLY A 56 -8.07 11.91 -15.74
CA GLY A 56 -7.00 12.68 -16.37
C GLY A 56 -5.60 12.11 -16.07
N GLU A 57 -4.59 12.95 -16.21
CA GLU A 57 -3.20 12.60 -15.94
C GLU A 57 -2.80 13.11 -14.54
N ASP A 58 -2.13 12.26 -13.76
CA ASP A 58 -1.50 12.70 -12.51
C ASP A 58 -0.13 13.32 -12.82
N PRO A 59 0.23 14.48 -12.20
CA PRO A 59 1.50 15.14 -12.50
C PRO A 59 2.73 14.37 -11.95
N VAL A 60 2.55 13.40 -11.07
CA VAL A 60 3.63 12.71 -10.37
C VAL A 60 3.52 11.19 -10.51
N LEU A 61 2.30 10.65 -10.40
CA LEU A 61 2.07 9.20 -10.43
C LEU A 61 1.77 8.72 -11.85
N PRO A 62 2.18 7.50 -12.23
CA PRO A 62 1.87 6.93 -13.55
C PRO A 62 0.43 6.43 -13.68
N PHE A 63 -0.43 6.75 -12.72
CA PHE A 63 -1.85 6.38 -12.66
C PHE A 63 -2.65 7.45 -11.94
N CYS A 64 -3.95 7.52 -12.19
CA CYS A 64 -4.83 8.50 -11.56
C CYS A 64 -5.59 7.89 -10.39
N LEU A 65 -5.68 8.66 -9.32
CA LEU A 65 -6.47 8.35 -8.13
C LEU A 65 -7.43 9.51 -7.85
N SER A 66 -8.53 9.22 -7.15
CA SER A 66 -9.35 10.29 -6.55
C SER A 66 -8.49 11.17 -5.65
N ASP A 67 -8.87 12.43 -5.49
CA ASP A 67 -8.10 13.39 -4.69
C ASP A 67 -7.83 12.90 -3.27
N GLU A 68 -8.84 12.25 -2.64
CA GLU A 68 -8.69 11.69 -1.29
C GLU A 68 -7.67 10.55 -1.25
N LEU A 69 -7.75 9.63 -2.21
CA LEU A 69 -6.86 8.49 -2.24
C LEU A 69 -5.43 8.89 -2.62
N ARG A 70 -5.32 9.84 -3.55
CA ARG A 70 -4.02 10.43 -3.91
C ARG A 70 -3.36 11.10 -2.70
N ALA A 71 -4.10 11.91 -1.95
CA ALA A 71 -3.57 12.55 -0.74
C ALA A 71 -3.11 11.51 0.29
N THR A 72 -3.88 10.44 0.47
CA THR A 72 -3.52 9.34 1.38
C THR A 72 -2.24 8.62 0.93
N LEU A 73 -2.13 8.31 -0.37
CA LEU A 73 -0.93 7.68 -0.92
C LEU A 73 0.29 8.58 -0.74
N MET A 74 0.18 9.85 -1.10
CA MET A 74 1.29 10.80 -0.97
C MET A 74 1.74 10.98 0.48
N GLU A 75 0.80 11.07 1.45
CA GLU A 75 1.11 11.11 2.87
C GLU A 75 1.88 9.85 3.31
N LYS A 76 1.46 8.67 2.82
CA LYS A 76 2.13 7.41 3.14
C LYS A 76 3.53 7.35 2.53
N LEU A 77 3.70 7.75 1.27
CA LEU A 77 5.02 7.80 0.62
C LEU A 77 5.96 8.76 1.36
N GLU A 78 5.47 9.93 1.76
CA GLU A 78 6.23 10.90 2.54
C GLU A 78 6.63 10.34 3.92
N THR A 79 5.67 9.74 4.65
CA THR A 79 5.92 9.14 5.97
C THR A 79 6.95 8.01 5.91
N TYR A 80 6.94 7.23 4.83
CA TYR A 80 7.87 6.11 4.63
C TYR A 80 9.14 6.52 3.86
N HIS A 81 9.34 7.82 3.62
CA HIS A 81 10.48 8.37 2.87
C HIS A 81 10.68 7.75 1.49
N LEU A 82 9.58 7.33 0.83
CA LEU A 82 9.60 6.73 -0.50
C LEU A 82 9.52 7.81 -1.57
N ASP A 83 10.35 7.66 -2.61
CA ASP A 83 10.33 8.56 -3.76
C ASP A 83 9.17 8.18 -4.71
N PRO A 84 8.16 9.04 -4.92
CA PRO A 84 7.07 8.75 -5.85
C PRO A 84 7.53 8.59 -7.31
N ALA A 85 8.72 9.08 -7.67
CA ALA A 85 9.31 8.86 -8.99
C ALA A 85 9.99 7.48 -9.13
N ASN A 86 10.35 6.83 -8.00
CA ASN A 86 10.94 5.50 -7.99
C ASN A 86 9.83 4.43 -7.92
N VAL A 87 9.07 4.30 -9.00
CA VAL A 87 7.96 3.35 -9.09
C VAL A 87 8.30 2.22 -10.06
N GLU A 88 8.20 0.98 -9.59
CA GLU A 88 8.28 -0.21 -10.41
C GLU A 88 6.91 -0.55 -10.97
N THR A 89 6.82 -0.83 -12.27
CA THR A 89 5.54 -1.13 -12.94
C THR A 89 5.63 -2.42 -13.71
N TRP A 90 4.63 -3.30 -13.54
CA TRP A 90 4.47 -4.52 -14.34
C TRP A 90 2.99 -4.84 -14.55
N LYS A 91 2.68 -5.78 -15.46
CA LYS A 91 1.31 -6.18 -15.76
C LYS A 91 1.14 -7.69 -15.62
N THR A 92 0.08 -8.10 -14.93
CA THR A 92 -0.48 -9.45 -14.93
C THR A 92 -1.96 -9.33 -15.22
N GLU A 93 -2.34 -9.58 -16.46
CA GLU A 93 -3.75 -9.38 -16.89
C GLU A 93 -4.76 -9.95 -15.89
N PRO A 94 -5.79 -9.19 -15.50
CA PRO A 94 -6.13 -7.83 -15.95
C PRO A 94 -5.56 -6.71 -15.06
N ILE A 95 -4.53 -6.95 -14.25
CA ILE A 95 -4.03 -6.01 -13.24
C ILE A 95 -2.73 -5.35 -13.71
N THR A 96 -2.68 -4.02 -13.65
CA THR A 96 -1.43 -3.25 -13.73
C THR A 96 -0.98 -2.91 -12.32
N TRP A 97 0.25 -3.26 -12.00
CA TRP A 97 0.87 -3.10 -10.70
C TRP A 97 1.83 -1.93 -10.67
N TYR A 98 1.87 -1.25 -9.53
CA TYR A 98 2.78 -0.15 -9.22
C TYR A 98 3.33 -0.36 -7.82
N ALA A 99 4.62 -0.57 -7.68
CA ALA A 99 5.27 -0.73 -6.38
C ALA A 99 6.23 0.44 -6.11
N PHE A 100 6.20 0.93 -4.89
CA PHE A 100 7.10 1.94 -4.36
C PHE A 100 8.03 1.26 -3.36
N PRO A 101 9.22 0.86 -3.81
CA PRO A 101 10.19 0.19 -2.95
C PRO A 101 10.95 1.19 -2.07
N ASP A 102 11.42 0.70 -0.93
CA ASP A 102 12.43 1.39 -0.15
C ASP A 102 13.82 1.30 -0.80
N LYS A 103 14.84 1.85 -0.14
CA LYS A 103 16.24 1.80 -0.61
C LYS A 103 16.83 0.39 -0.66
N GLN A 104 16.23 -0.57 0.03
CA GLN A 104 16.61 -1.97 0.04
C GLN A 104 15.87 -2.81 -1.02
N GLY A 105 14.95 -2.18 -1.78
CA GLY A 105 14.10 -2.84 -2.76
C GLY A 105 12.92 -3.60 -2.14
N VAL A 106 12.52 -3.28 -0.91
CA VAL A 106 11.34 -3.84 -0.27
C VAL A 106 10.11 -3.07 -0.75
N PRO A 107 9.07 -3.74 -1.32
CA PRO A 107 7.88 -3.06 -1.84
C PRO A 107 6.98 -2.60 -0.68
N MET A 108 7.26 -1.41 -0.14
CA MET A 108 6.55 -0.87 1.02
C MET A 108 5.12 -0.45 0.71
N VAL A 109 4.86 0.03 -0.51
CA VAL A 109 3.51 0.34 -0.98
C VAL A 109 3.32 -0.27 -2.36
N VAL A 110 2.23 -1.03 -2.53
CA VAL A 110 1.86 -1.66 -3.80
C VAL A 110 0.44 -1.29 -4.16
N ILE A 111 0.24 -0.84 -5.39
CA ILE A 111 -1.08 -0.52 -5.96
C ILE A 111 -1.35 -1.45 -7.14
N GLY A 112 -2.46 -2.17 -7.11
CA GLY A 112 -2.98 -2.95 -8.22
C GLY A 112 -4.22 -2.28 -8.84
N ARG A 113 -4.15 -1.92 -10.11
CA ARG A 113 -5.28 -1.37 -10.86
C ARG A 113 -5.83 -2.41 -11.80
N VAL A 114 -7.08 -2.80 -11.59
CA VAL A 114 -7.79 -3.81 -12.39
C VAL A 114 -8.52 -3.14 -13.55
N ASP A 115 -8.23 -3.57 -14.78
CA ASP A 115 -8.84 -3.02 -15.99
C ASP A 115 -10.35 -3.33 -16.04
N ASN A 116 -11.18 -2.33 -16.35
CA ASN A 116 -12.64 -2.38 -16.48
C ASN A 116 -13.40 -2.86 -15.23
N MET A 117 -12.84 -2.72 -14.05
CA MET A 117 -13.48 -3.06 -12.80
C MET A 117 -14.07 -1.82 -12.12
N VAL A 118 -15.33 -1.93 -11.70
CA VAL A 118 -16.02 -0.93 -10.87
C VAL A 118 -15.65 -1.07 -9.38
N HIS A 119 -16.29 -0.33 -8.50
CA HIS A 119 -16.13 -0.49 -7.05
C HIS A 119 -16.65 -1.87 -6.60
N ALA A 120 -15.76 -2.84 -6.57
CA ALA A 120 -16.04 -4.23 -6.22
C ALA A 120 -14.75 -4.91 -5.74
N ASN A 121 -14.89 -6.08 -5.12
CA ASN A 121 -13.75 -6.94 -4.85
C ASN A 121 -13.40 -7.74 -6.10
N TYR A 122 -12.12 -7.78 -6.45
CA TYR A 122 -11.63 -8.68 -7.49
C TYR A 122 -11.67 -10.13 -6.96
N PRO A 123 -12.23 -11.09 -7.71
CA PRO A 123 -12.47 -12.45 -7.18
C PRO A 123 -11.23 -13.14 -6.61
N GLU A 124 -10.08 -12.97 -7.24
CA GLU A 124 -8.79 -13.56 -6.81
C GLU A 124 -8.00 -12.67 -5.84
N GLU A 125 -8.52 -11.53 -5.44
CA GLU A 125 -7.82 -10.51 -4.66
C GLU A 125 -7.24 -11.06 -3.34
N SER A 126 -7.97 -11.93 -2.65
CA SER A 126 -7.50 -12.52 -1.39
C SER A 126 -6.28 -13.43 -1.59
N TRP A 127 -6.28 -14.25 -2.65
CA TRP A 127 -5.14 -15.11 -3.00
C TRP A 127 -3.94 -14.29 -3.44
N ILE A 128 -4.17 -13.32 -4.32
CA ILE A 128 -3.11 -12.43 -4.80
C ILE A 128 -2.50 -11.65 -3.65
N SER A 129 -3.33 -11.06 -2.78
CA SER A 129 -2.85 -10.31 -1.62
C SER A 129 -2.05 -11.18 -0.67
N TYR A 130 -2.48 -12.42 -0.42
CA TYR A 130 -1.77 -13.34 0.45
C TYR A 130 -0.48 -13.86 -0.20
N ASP A 131 -0.58 -14.50 -1.38
CA ASP A 131 0.56 -15.20 -1.99
C ASP A 131 1.66 -14.24 -2.49
N GLN A 132 1.26 -13.10 -3.07
CA GLN A 132 2.20 -12.18 -3.69
C GLN A 132 2.70 -11.08 -2.76
N PHE A 133 2.04 -10.87 -1.62
CA PHE A 133 2.39 -9.78 -0.73
C PHE A 133 2.43 -10.19 0.74
N LEU A 134 1.30 -10.48 1.38
CA LEU A 134 1.25 -10.68 2.83
C LEU A 134 2.18 -11.79 3.31
N SER A 135 2.24 -12.93 2.59
CA SER A 135 3.10 -14.07 2.94
C SER A 135 4.60 -13.78 2.84
N GLN A 136 4.99 -12.67 2.17
CA GLN A 136 6.39 -12.28 2.02
C GLN A 136 6.93 -11.56 3.27
N PHE A 137 6.02 -11.11 4.15
CA PHE A 137 6.37 -10.35 5.34
C PHE A 137 6.10 -11.14 6.61
N HIS A 138 6.95 -10.98 7.60
CA HIS A 138 6.66 -11.35 8.98
C HIS A 138 7.34 -10.38 9.94
N ARG A 139 6.81 -10.26 11.15
CA ARG A 139 7.41 -9.49 12.23
C ARG A 139 7.78 -10.44 13.36
N SER A 140 9.01 -10.35 13.83
CA SER A 140 9.50 -11.15 14.96
C SER A 140 9.00 -10.59 16.30
N GLU A 141 9.17 -11.36 17.36
CA GLU A 141 8.76 -10.97 18.72
C GLU A 141 9.45 -9.70 19.23
N ASP A 142 10.64 -9.38 18.72
CA ASP A 142 11.38 -8.15 19.04
C ASP A 142 10.95 -6.94 18.19
N GLY A 143 9.93 -7.12 17.33
CA GLY A 143 9.39 -6.07 16.45
C GLY A 143 10.10 -5.92 15.11
N THR A 144 11.17 -6.67 14.83
CA THR A 144 11.89 -6.56 13.55
C THR A 144 11.00 -7.04 12.38
N LEU A 145 10.86 -6.20 11.37
CA LEU A 145 10.19 -6.57 10.11
C LEU A 145 11.12 -7.38 9.23
N TYR A 146 10.60 -8.43 8.62
CA TYR A 146 11.31 -9.26 7.63
C TYR A 146 10.55 -9.28 6.31
N TYR A 147 11.29 -9.20 5.22
CA TYR A 147 10.80 -9.42 3.87
C TYR A 147 11.55 -10.59 3.23
N ARG A 148 10.82 -11.64 2.84
CA ARG A 148 11.38 -12.88 2.27
C ARG A 148 12.52 -13.47 3.13
N GLY A 149 12.34 -13.44 4.44
CA GLY A 149 13.30 -13.97 5.41
C GLY A 149 14.52 -13.09 5.67
N ARG A 150 14.59 -11.88 5.11
CA ARG A 150 15.67 -10.91 5.35
C ARG A 150 15.14 -9.77 6.23
N PRO A 151 15.88 -9.34 7.25
CA PRO A 151 15.46 -8.20 8.05
C PRO A 151 15.42 -6.93 7.20
N VAL A 152 14.37 -6.13 7.40
CA VAL A 152 14.21 -4.80 6.80
C VAL A 152 14.78 -3.79 7.79
N ASN A 153 15.69 -2.96 7.33
CA ASN A 153 16.24 -1.90 8.16
C ASN A 153 15.33 -0.67 8.09
N GLU A 154 14.44 -0.53 9.07
CA GLU A 154 13.48 0.58 9.13
C GLU A 154 14.14 1.96 9.27
N SER A 155 15.42 2.05 9.59
CA SER A 155 16.16 3.33 9.57
C SER A 155 16.56 3.80 8.16
N ASP A 156 16.45 2.93 7.16
CA ASP A 156 16.75 3.23 5.75
C ASP A 156 15.48 3.45 4.91
N VAL A 157 14.32 3.39 5.55
CA VAL A 157 13.01 3.71 4.95
C VAL A 157 12.74 5.19 5.07
#